data_d28db20786382636fb0965057c989e97
#
_entry.id   d28db20786382636fb0965057c989e97
#
_cell.length_a   1.000
_cell.length_b   1.000
_cell.length_c   1.000
_cell.angle_alpha   90.00
_cell.angle_beta   90.00
_cell.angle_gamma   90.00
#
_symmetry.space_group_name_H-M   'P 1'
#
loop_
_entity.id
_entity.type
_entity.pdbx_description
1 polymer ?
#
loop_
_entity_poly.entity_id
_entity_poly.type
_entity_poly.pdbx_seq_one_letter_code
_entity_poly.pdbx_strand_id
1 'polypeptide(L)'
;MRIVDLLKKDCIELGVKLNSKSEAIDKLVDLHNKAGNLVDAKVYKEGILAREAGGTTAIGDGIAIPHAKSEAVKEPALAVVTVPDGVDYEAMDGKPSNLIFMIAAPNDGDVHLEVLARLMTMLMDADFKNKLLNAPNKDAFLKAIDEFEKVKYPDEPAKKEQKDGYRILAVTACPTGIAHTYMAAEALEKAGKEMGIPLKAETNGSAGAKNILTKKEIEECDGIIVAADKNVEMARFDGKAVI
;
A
#
# COMPACT_ATOMS: atom_id res chain seq x y z
N MET A 1 -3.77 -4.00 -1.65
CA MET A 1 -3.41 -3.44 -0.29
C MET A 1 -4.60 -2.64 0.22
N ARG A 2 -5.04 -2.85 1.46
CA ARG A 2 -6.23 -2.18 2.00
C ARG A 2 -5.87 -0.82 2.61
N ILE A 3 -6.74 0.17 2.40
CA ILE A 3 -6.56 1.53 2.98
C ILE A 3 -6.58 1.48 4.51
N VAL A 4 -7.45 0.65 5.09
CA VAL A 4 -7.53 0.50 6.55
C VAL A 4 -6.24 -0.04 7.17
N ASP A 5 -5.46 -0.86 6.46
CA ASP A 5 -4.19 -1.41 6.95
C ASP A 5 -3.04 -0.38 6.95
N LEU A 6 -3.16 0.67 6.13
CA LEU A 6 -2.18 1.75 6.02
C LEU A 6 -2.45 2.90 6.98
N LEU A 7 -3.68 3.01 7.49
CA LEU A 7 -4.11 4.12 8.32
C LEU A 7 -4.15 3.73 9.81
N LYS A 8 -3.06 4.00 10.51
CA LYS A 8 -3.00 3.79 11.97
C LYS A 8 -3.89 4.81 12.69
N LYS A 9 -4.49 4.44 13.81
CA LYS A 9 -5.36 5.31 14.64
C LYS A 9 -4.67 6.61 15.07
N ASP A 10 -3.35 6.56 15.30
CA ASP A 10 -2.55 7.73 15.69
C ASP A 10 -2.27 8.68 14.52
N CYS A 11 -2.52 8.24 13.29
CA CYS A 11 -2.45 9.05 12.07
C CYS A 11 -3.79 9.71 11.70
N ILE A 12 -4.79 9.69 12.58
CA ILE A 12 -6.10 10.29 12.35
C ILE A 12 -6.31 11.44 13.32
N GLU A 13 -6.72 12.59 12.81
CA GLU A 13 -7.20 13.68 13.67
C GLU A 13 -8.46 14.32 13.07
N LEU A 14 -9.53 14.34 13.87
CA LEU A 14 -10.86 14.76 13.43
C LEU A 14 -11.21 16.12 14.00
N GLY A 15 -11.91 16.94 13.20
CA GLY A 15 -12.43 18.22 13.64
C GLY A 15 -11.37 19.29 13.92
N VAL A 16 -10.23 19.24 13.19
CA VAL A 16 -9.16 20.23 13.37
C VAL A 16 -9.51 21.57 12.72
N LYS A 17 -8.97 22.66 13.27
CA LYS A 17 -9.01 23.97 12.64
C LYS A 17 -7.66 24.25 12.00
N LEU A 18 -7.68 24.55 10.74
CA LEU A 18 -6.48 24.88 9.93
C LEU A 18 -6.77 26.13 9.11
N ASN A 19 -5.79 27.04 9.05
CA ASN A 19 -5.96 28.33 8.38
C ASN A 19 -5.29 28.36 7.00
N SER A 20 -4.44 27.38 6.69
CA SER A 20 -3.71 27.36 5.42
C SER A 20 -3.33 25.94 4.99
N LYS A 21 -3.05 25.79 3.70
CA LYS A 21 -2.47 24.59 3.09
C LYS A 21 -1.17 24.17 3.80
N SER A 22 -0.32 25.14 4.16
CA SER A 22 0.93 24.86 4.87
C SER A 22 0.66 24.22 6.25
N GLU A 23 -0.29 24.76 7.02
CA GLU A 23 -0.68 24.18 8.31
C GLU A 23 -1.24 22.76 8.16
N ALA A 24 -1.99 22.51 7.10
CA ALA A 24 -2.51 21.17 6.80
C ALA A 24 -1.38 20.16 6.51
N ILE A 25 -0.41 20.57 5.69
CA ILE A 25 0.78 19.74 5.40
C ILE A 25 1.58 19.50 6.68
N ASP A 26 1.85 20.53 7.47
CA ASP A 26 2.61 20.41 8.71
C ASP A 26 1.93 19.46 9.70
N LYS A 27 0.62 19.58 9.85
CA LYS A 27 -0.17 18.70 10.70
C LYS A 27 -0.09 17.24 10.30
N LEU A 28 -0.23 16.95 9.01
CA LEU A 28 -0.19 15.58 8.49
C LEU A 28 1.22 14.97 8.56
N VAL A 29 2.26 15.76 8.29
CA VAL A 29 3.66 15.32 8.48
C VAL A 29 3.93 15.01 9.96
N ASP A 30 3.44 15.85 10.89
CA ASP A 30 3.56 15.62 12.32
C ASP A 30 2.86 14.32 12.76
N LEU A 31 1.67 14.01 12.23
CA LEU A 31 0.98 12.75 12.48
C LEU A 31 1.80 11.54 12.00
N HIS A 32 2.35 11.59 10.80
CA HIS A 32 3.22 10.52 10.30
C HIS A 32 4.49 10.36 11.16
N ASN A 33 5.09 11.48 11.58
CA ASN A 33 6.29 11.47 12.40
C ASN A 33 6.04 10.87 13.79
N LYS A 34 4.97 11.30 14.47
CA LYS A 34 4.56 10.77 15.78
C LYS A 34 4.21 9.28 15.74
N ALA A 35 3.62 8.82 14.66
CA ALA A 35 3.30 7.41 14.44
C ALA A 35 4.54 6.56 14.08
N GLY A 36 5.72 7.18 13.94
CA GLY A 36 6.97 6.49 13.64
C GLY A 36 7.11 6.03 12.18
N ASN A 37 6.27 6.55 11.26
CA ASN A 37 6.30 6.18 9.85
C ASN A 37 7.49 6.82 9.10
N LEU A 38 8.05 7.91 9.63
CA LEU A 38 9.14 8.66 9.02
C LEU A 38 10.47 8.39 9.70
N VAL A 39 11.55 8.42 8.92
CA VAL A 39 12.93 8.47 9.39
C VAL A 39 13.35 9.93 9.61
N ASP A 40 12.93 10.80 8.68
CA ASP A 40 13.20 12.24 8.70
C ASP A 40 11.96 13.01 8.21
N ALA A 41 11.29 13.69 9.14
CA ALA A 41 10.08 14.44 8.84
C ALA A 41 10.35 15.68 7.97
N LYS A 42 11.54 16.27 8.06
CA LYS A 42 11.92 17.46 7.27
C LYS A 42 12.11 17.08 5.81
N VAL A 43 12.88 16.03 5.55
CA VAL A 43 13.11 15.51 4.19
C VAL A 43 11.78 15.08 3.55
N TYR A 44 10.92 14.40 4.30
CA TYR A 44 9.60 14.03 3.78
C TYR A 44 8.73 15.27 3.46
N LYS A 45 8.69 16.28 4.35
CA LYS A 45 7.97 17.53 4.10
C LYS A 45 8.48 18.25 2.86
N GLU A 46 9.78 18.32 2.65
CA GLU A 46 10.38 18.90 1.45
C GLU A 46 9.91 18.19 0.18
N GLY A 47 9.79 16.86 0.21
CA GLY A 47 9.21 16.06 -0.88
C GLY A 47 7.75 16.39 -1.18
N ILE A 48 6.92 16.56 -0.14
CA ILE A 48 5.51 16.99 -0.28
C ILE A 48 5.45 18.38 -0.92
N LEU A 49 6.25 19.34 -0.43
CA LEU A 49 6.25 20.71 -0.95
C LEU A 49 6.73 20.76 -2.41
N ALA A 50 7.75 19.98 -2.77
CA ALA A 50 8.21 19.85 -4.15
C ALA A 50 7.12 19.27 -5.08
N ARG A 51 6.34 18.29 -4.60
CA ARG A 51 5.20 17.74 -5.33
C ARG A 51 4.07 18.77 -5.51
N GLU A 52 3.76 19.54 -4.45
CA GLU A 52 2.73 20.58 -4.49
C GLU A 52 3.11 21.76 -5.40
N ALA A 53 4.41 22.09 -5.51
CA ALA A 53 4.91 23.12 -6.44
C ALA A 53 4.67 22.77 -7.91
N GLY A 54 4.55 21.48 -8.24
CA GLY A 54 4.18 21.01 -9.58
C GLY A 54 2.68 21.07 -9.90
N GLY A 55 1.87 21.50 -8.95
CA GLY A 55 0.42 21.62 -9.04
C GLY A 55 -0.26 21.05 -7.80
N THR A 56 -1.39 21.65 -7.43
CA THR A 56 -2.15 21.25 -6.24
C THR A 56 -2.55 19.77 -6.28
N THR A 57 -2.52 19.12 -5.12
CA THR A 57 -3.06 17.77 -4.94
C THR A 57 -4.50 17.76 -4.41
N ALA A 58 -5.14 18.93 -4.33
CA ALA A 58 -6.59 19.00 -4.13
C ALA A 58 -7.32 18.53 -5.40
N ILE A 59 -8.20 17.57 -5.25
CA ILE A 59 -8.95 16.96 -6.36
C ILE A 59 -10.35 17.56 -6.55
N GLY A 60 -10.69 18.55 -5.74
CA GLY A 60 -12.02 19.15 -5.69
C GLY A 60 -12.97 18.45 -4.72
N ASP A 61 -14.22 18.92 -4.67
CA ASP A 61 -15.27 18.41 -3.79
C ASP A 61 -14.87 18.27 -2.30
N GLY A 62 -14.02 19.19 -1.83
CA GLY A 62 -13.58 19.21 -0.45
C GLY A 62 -12.51 18.18 -0.10
N ILE A 63 -11.81 17.61 -1.08
CA ILE A 63 -10.81 16.57 -0.88
C ILE A 63 -9.44 17.05 -1.35
N ALA A 64 -8.40 16.79 -0.55
CA ALA A 64 -7.01 16.89 -0.98
C ALA A 64 -6.22 15.62 -0.59
N ILE A 65 -5.26 15.24 -1.45
CA ILE A 65 -4.45 14.04 -1.23
C ILE A 65 -2.96 14.38 -1.46
N PRO A 66 -2.31 15.16 -0.57
CA PRO A 66 -0.86 15.33 -0.63
C PRO A 66 -0.15 13.98 -0.55
N HIS A 67 0.84 13.81 -1.42
CA HIS A 67 1.58 12.56 -1.50
C HIS A 67 2.99 12.78 -2.03
N ALA A 68 3.94 12.03 -1.50
CA ALA A 68 5.31 11.98 -2.02
C ALA A 68 5.94 10.61 -1.79
N LYS A 69 6.83 10.23 -2.72
CA LYS A 69 7.83 9.20 -2.49
C LYS A 69 9.04 9.84 -1.79
N SER A 70 9.59 9.17 -0.79
CA SER A 70 10.77 9.65 -0.08
C SER A 70 11.54 8.51 0.58
N GLU A 71 12.86 8.60 0.54
CA GLU A 71 13.73 7.73 1.34
C GLU A 71 13.55 7.90 2.85
N ALA A 72 12.94 9.03 3.25
CA ALA A 72 12.59 9.30 4.63
C ALA A 72 11.34 8.54 5.13
N VAL A 73 10.69 7.75 4.29
CA VAL A 73 9.53 6.92 4.64
C VAL A 73 9.96 5.47 4.84
N LYS A 74 9.61 4.89 6.00
CA LYS A 74 9.96 3.50 6.34
C LYS A 74 9.12 2.46 5.61
N GLU A 75 7.80 2.69 5.59
CA GLU A 75 6.80 1.82 4.99
C GLU A 75 5.63 2.65 4.48
N PRO A 76 4.85 2.17 3.50
CA PRO A 76 3.66 2.87 3.04
C PRO A 76 2.70 3.13 4.19
N ALA A 77 2.25 4.37 4.33
CA ALA A 77 1.35 4.78 5.40
C ALA A 77 0.44 5.91 4.96
N LEU A 78 -0.70 6.05 5.65
CA LEU A 78 -1.66 7.13 5.50
C LEU A 78 -1.77 7.95 6.78
N ALA A 79 -1.97 9.25 6.61
CA ALA A 79 -2.47 10.12 7.67
C ALA A 79 -3.68 10.91 7.15
N VAL A 80 -4.60 11.29 8.04
CA VAL A 80 -5.81 11.99 7.65
C VAL A 80 -6.22 13.02 8.70
N VAL A 81 -6.72 14.15 8.20
CA VAL A 81 -7.40 15.15 9.02
C VAL A 81 -8.78 15.48 8.43
N THR A 82 -9.76 15.72 9.29
CA THR A 82 -11.03 16.35 8.91
C THR A 82 -11.05 17.78 9.42
N VAL A 83 -11.46 18.72 8.53
CA VAL A 83 -11.46 20.16 8.77
C VAL A 83 -12.88 20.66 8.54
N PRO A 84 -13.77 20.73 9.56
CA PRO A 84 -15.17 21.07 9.38
C PRO A 84 -15.40 22.43 8.69
N ASP A 85 -14.60 23.44 9.06
CA ASP A 85 -14.68 24.78 8.48
C ASP A 85 -14.04 24.83 7.07
N GLY A 86 -13.35 23.76 6.64
CA GLY A 86 -12.57 23.69 5.42
C GLY A 86 -11.28 24.49 5.51
N VAL A 87 -10.35 24.19 4.63
CA VAL A 87 -9.10 24.97 4.43
C VAL A 87 -8.88 25.18 2.94
N ASP A 88 -8.45 26.39 2.58
CA ASP A 88 -8.05 26.66 1.20
C ASP A 88 -6.80 25.81 0.85
N TYR A 89 -7.01 24.80 0.03
CA TYR A 89 -5.98 23.91 -0.49
C TYR A 89 -5.66 24.18 -1.97
N GLU A 90 -6.09 25.32 -2.49
CA GLU A 90 -5.92 25.73 -3.89
C GLU A 90 -6.59 24.76 -4.88
N ALA A 91 -7.76 24.22 -4.51
CA ALA A 91 -8.50 23.31 -5.37
C ALA A 91 -8.98 24.02 -6.64
N MET A 92 -8.95 23.32 -7.78
CA MET A 92 -9.36 23.89 -9.08
C MET A 92 -10.84 24.31 -9.13
N ASP A 93 -11.71 23.71 -8.31
CA ASP A 93 -13.11 24.06 -8.17
C ASP A 93 -13.38 25.24 -7.23
N GLY A 94 -12.32 25.80 -6.64
CA GLY A 94 -12.37 26.94 -5.70
C GLY A 94 -13.01 26.61 -4.34
N LYS A 95 -13.32 25.35 -4.08
CA LYS A 95 -13.90 24.94 -2.80
C LYS A 95 -12.81 24.61 -1.77
N PRO A 96 -13.04 24.92 -0.48
CA PRO A 96 -12.14 24.53 0.59
C PRO A 96 -12.13 23.00 0.78
N SER A 97 -11.00 22.45 1.21
CA SER A 97 -10.85 21.03 1.51
C SER A 97 -11.23 20.75 2.95
N ASN A 98 -12.13 19.78 3.14
CA ASN A 98 -12.63 19.35 4.45
C ASN A 98 -12.07 17.98 4.88
N LEU A 99 -11.56 17.20 3.93
CA LEU A 99 -11.01 15.86 4.14
C LEU A 99 -9.68 15.77 3.41
N ILE A 100 -8.59 15.66 4.19
CA ILE A 100 -7.24 15.67 3.64
C ILE A 100 -6.51 14.40 4.05
N PHE A 101 -6.17 13.56 3.07
CA PHE A 101 -5.36 12.36 3.27
C PHE A 101 -3.94 12.60 2.78
N MET A 102 -2.94 12.25 3.56
CA MET A 102 -1.54 12.27 3.14
C MET A 102 -1.02 10.87 2.95
N ILE A 103 -0.42 10.59 1.78
CA ILE A 103 0.19 9.30 1.45
C ILE A 103 1.70 9.40 1.59
N ALA A 104 2.27 8.67 2.53
CA ALA A 104 3.70 8.48 2.65
C ALA A 104 4.10 7.15 2.01
N ALA A 105 5.04 7.19 1.07
CA ALA A 105 5.55 5.99 0.41
C ALA A 105 7.07 6.00 0.28
N PRO A 106 7.74 4.85 0.48
CA PRO A 106 9.15 4.69 0.15
C PRO A 106 9.42 4.93 -1.34
N ASN A 107 10.67 5.17 -1.70
CA ASN A 107 11.06 5.35 -3.11
C ASN A 107 10.86 4.10 -3.96
N ASP A 108 10.83 2.92 -3.33
CA ASP A 108 10.71 1.64 -4.03
C ASP A 108 9.26 1.34 -4.44
N GLY A 109 9.09 0.91 -5.69
CA GLY A 109 7.81 0.43 -6.23
C GLY A 109 6.77 1.52 -6.53
N ASP A 110 5.59 1.07 -6.95
CA ASP A 110 4.46 1.93 -7.35
C ASP A 110 3.28 1.89 -6.38
N VAL A 111 3.54 1.42 -5.15
CA VAL A 111 2.52 1.29 -4.10
C VAL A 111 1.74 2.58 -3.86
N HIS A 112 2.41 3.75 -3.97
CA HIS A 112 1.75 5.05 -3.81
C HIS A 112 0.67 5.31 -4.86
N LEU A 113 0.87 4.85 -6.12
CA LEU A 113 -0.12 5.00 -7.20
C LEU A 113 -1.33 4.09 -6.97
N GLU A 114 -1.10 2.86 -6.51
CA GLU A 114 -2.17 1.92 -6.15
C GLU A 114 -3.02 2.48 -5.01
N VAL A 115 -2.37 2.95 -3.94
CA VAL A 115 -3.05 3.57 -2.78
C VAL A 115 -3.81 4.82 -3.19
N LEU A 116 -3.20 5.69 -4.00
CA LEU A 116 -3.83 6.91 -4.50
C LEU A 116 -5.08 6.59 -5.33
N ALA A 117 -4.97 5.69 -6.31
CA ALA A 117 -6.08 5.31 -7.18
C ALA A 117 -7.24 4.70 -6.37
N ARG A 118 -6.92 3.82 -5.42
CA ARG A 118 -7.92 3.18 -4.56
C ARG A 118 -8.62 4.21 -3.67
N LEU A 119 -7.85 5.07 -3.01
CA LEU A 119 -8.38 6.12 -2.14
C LEU A 119 -9.28 7.09 -2.92
N MET A 120 -8.84 7.55 -4.09
CA MET A 120 -9.66 8.38 -4.98
C MET A 120 -10.98 7.71 -5.35
N THR A 121 -10.93 6.43 -5.76
CA THR A 121 -12.13 5.66 -6.12
C THR A 121 -13.13 5.54 -4.96
N MET A 122 -12.64 5.41 -3.74
CA MET A 122 -13.49 5.37 -2.54
C MET A 122 -14.08 6.74 -2.22
N LEU A 123 -13.27 7.79 -2.27
CA LEU A 123 -13.67 9.16 -1.90
C LEU A 123 -14.60 9.83 -2.94
N MET A 124 -14.68 9.29 -4.15
CA MET A 124 -15.69 9.70 -5.14
C MET A 124 -17.12 9.30 -4.76
N ASP A 125 -17.28 8.38 -3.82
CA ASP A 125 -18.60 8.04 -3.26
C ASP A 125 -19.00 9.09 -2.21
N ALA A 126 -20.07 9.83 -2.51
CA ALA A 126 -20.50 10.95 -1.68
C ALA A 126 -21.01 10.51 -0.30
N ASP A 127 -21.68 9.36 -0.22
CA ASP A 127 -22.21 8.83 1.04
C ASP A 127 -21.05 8.35 1.92
N PHE A 128 -20.07 7.69 1.35
CA PHE A 128 -18.85 7.29 2.06
C PHE A 128 -18.08 8.51 2.58
N LYS A 129 -17.84 9.52 1.74
CA LYS A 129 -17.21 10.77 2.15
C LYS A 129 -17.95 11.44 3.31
N ASN A 130 -19.28 11.55 3.22
CA ASN A 130 -20.08 12.12 4.28
C ASN A 130 -20.01 11.31 5.57
N LYS A 131 -19.96 9.98 5.47
CA LYS A 131 -19.78 9.08 6.64
C LYS A 131 -18.44 9.34 7.34
N LEU A 132 -17.38 9.59 6.58
CA LEU A 132 -16.05 9.93 7.12
C LEU A 132 -16.05 11.31 7.80
N LEU A 133 -16.61 12.33 7.13
CA LEU A 133 -16.66 13.70 7.68
C LEU A 133 -17.48 13.79 8.98
N ASN A 134 -18.50 12.95 9.11
CA ASN A 134 -19.38 12.91 10.30
C ASN A 134 -19.01 11.82 11.30
N ALA A 135 -17.85 11.18 11.15
CA ALA A 135 -17.41 10.14 12.07
C ALA A 135 -17.20 10.72 13.49
N PRO A 136 -17.87 10.18 14.51
CA PRO A 136 -17.82 10.76 15.88
C PRO A 136 -16.47 10.54 16.57
N ASN A 137 -15.68 9.60 16.10
CA ASN A 137 -14.35 9.28 16.64
C ASN A 137 -13.53 8.47 15.63
N LYS A 138 -12.24 8.30 15.95
CA LYS A 138 -11.27 7.59 15.08
C LYS A 138 -11.66 6.12 14.83
N ASP A 139 -12.27 5.44 15.78
CA ASP A 139 -12.71 4.05 15.61
C ASP A 139 -13.86 3.95 14.62
N ALA A 140 -14.82 4.86 14.69
CA ALA A 140 -15.92 4.94 13.73
C ALA A 140 -15.40 5.31 12.33
N PHE A 141 -14.40 6.18 12.25
CA PHE A 141 -13.73 6.54 10.99
C PHE A 141 -13.07 5.33 10.33
N LEU A 142 -12.24 4.58 11.07
CA LEU A 142 -11.59 3.36 10.60
C LEU A 142 -12.60 2.28 10.22
N LYS A 143 -13.64 2.11 11.03
CA LYS A 143 -14.72 1.16 10.76
C LYS A 143 -15.45 1.49 9.45
N ALA A 144 -15.70 2.78 9.19
CA ALA A 144 -16.34 3.21 7.94
C ALA A 144 -15.47 2.86 6.71
N ILE A 145 -14.16 3.01 6.81
CA ILE A 145 -13.22 2.61 5.74
C ILE A 145 -13.26 1.09 5.56
N ASP A 146 -13.13 0.32 6.64
CA ASP A 146 -13.12 -1.14 6.60
C ASP A 146 -14.39 -1.74 5.99
N GLU A 147 -15.56 -1.22 6.42
CA GLU A 147 -16.86 -1.64 5.89
C GLU A 147 -17.00 -1.32 4.40
N PHE A 148 -16.61 -0.13 3.99
CA PHE A 148 -16.68 0.29 2.59
C PHE A 148 -15.75 -0.54 1.69
N GLU A 149 -14.52 -0.81 2.16
CA GLU A 149 -13.57 -1.67 1.44
C GLU A 149 -14.09 -3.09 1.29
N LYS A 150 -14.70 -3.67 2.32
CA LYS A 150 -15.28 -5.02 2.26
C LYS A 150 -16.40 -5.13 1.24
N VAL A 151 -17.20 -4.09 1.08
CA VAL A 151 -18.30 -4.06 0.09
C VAL A 151 -17.77 -3.81 -1.33
N LYS A 152 -16.86 -2.86 -1.47
CA LYS A 152 -16.35 -2.44 -2.78
C LYS A 152 -15.33 -3.43 -3.36
N TYR A 153 -14.58 -4.13 -2.50
CA TYR A 153 -13.50 -5.06 -2.84
C TYR A 153 -13.66 -6.37 -2.06
N PRO A 154 -14.73 -7.14 -2.31
CA PRO A 154 -15.08 -8.34 -1.52
C PRO A 154 -14.05 -9.46 -1.61
N ASP A 155 -13.27 -9.50 -2.69
CA ASP A 155 -12.28 -10.55 -2.96
C ASP A 155 -10.87 -10.24 -2.42
N GLU A 156 -10.68 -9.07 -1.79
CA GLU A 156 -9.43 -8.81 -1.09
C GLU A 156 -9.51 -9.38 0.33
N PRO A 157 -8.81 -10.48 0.63
CA PRO A 157 -8.77 -10.98 2.00
C PRO A 157 -8.19 -9.88 2.87
N ALA A 158 -8.91 -9.56 3.98
CA ALA A 158 -8.26 -8.89 5.10
C ALA A 158 -6.92 -9.60 5.32
N LYS A 159 -5.81 -8.84 5.58
CA LYS A 159 -4.57 -9.47 6.03
C LYS A 159 -4.95 -10.45 7.14
N LYS A 160 -5.20 -11.71 6.74
CA LYS A 160 -5.15 -12.81 7.71
C LYS A 160 -3.73 -12.73 8.22
N GLU A 161 -3.57 -12.61 9.54
CA GLU A 161 -2.32 -12.94 10.17
C GLU A 161 -1.80 -14.16 9.44
N GLN A 162 -0.72 -13.99 8.69
CA GLN A 162 -0.08 -15.10 8.01
C GLN A 162 0.27 -16.08 9.12
N LYS A 163 -0.46 -17.19 9.19
CA LYS A 163 0.11 -18.37 9.84
C LYS A 163 1.42 -18.58 9.11
N ASP A 164 2.51 -18.45 9.83
CA ASP A 164 3.88 -18.58 9.33
C ASP A 164 3.98 -19.73 8.32
N GLY A 165 4.34 -19.42 7.07
CA GLY A 165 4.74 -20.37 6.06
C GLY A 165 3.95 -20.32 4.76
N TYR A 166 4.66 -20.41 3.64
CA TYR A 166 4.09 -20.65 2.32
C TYR A 166 3.72 -22.13 2.19
N ARG A 167 2.52 -22.42 1.67
CA ARG A 167 2.10 -23.80 1.45
C ARG A 167 2.66 -24.37 0.15
N ILE A 168 2.74 -23.55 -0.89
CA ILE A 168 3.35 -23.92 -2.16
C ILE A 168 4.52 -22.99 -2.42
N LEU A 169 5.63 -23.56 -2.82
CA LEU A 169 6.79 -22.84 -3.32
C LEU A 169 6.91 -23.03 -4.82
N ALA A 170 7.50 -22.09 -5.51
CA ALA A 170 7.78 -22.22 -6.93
C ALA A 170 9.20 -21.75 -7.26
N VAL A 171 9.80 -22.34 -8.29
CA VAL A 171 11.03 -21.87 -8.89
C VAL A 171 10.81 -21.67 -10.37
N THR A 172 11.12 -20.49 -10.87
CA THR A 172 11.02 -20.17 -12.30
C THR A 172 12.39 -19.82 -12.85
N ALA A 173 12.72 -20.37 -14.00
CA ALA A 173 13.97 -20.08 -14.70
C ALA A 173 13.80 -20.29 -16.21
N CYS A 174 14.46 -19.46 -17.02
CA CYS A 174 14.54 -19.67 -18.45
C CYS A 174 15.98 -19.42 -18.93
N PRO A 175 16.36 -19.91 -20.13
CA PRO A 175 17.73 -19.76 -20.65
C PRO A 175 18.20 -18.31 -20.73
N THR A 176 17.32 -17.38 -21.12
CA THR A 176 17.61 -15.94 -21.20
C THR A 176 17.51 -15.24 -19.85
N GLY A 177 16.79 -15.83 -18.87
CA GLY A 177 16.62 -15.28 -17.53
C GLY A 177 15.87 -13.94 -17.49
N ILE A 178 15.03 -13.63 -18.51
CA ILE A 178 14.36 -12.32 -18.62
C ILE A 178 12.83 -12.50 -18.55
N ALA A 179 12.11 -12.30 -19.65
CA ALA A 179 10.66 -12.18 -19.64
C ALA A 179 9.92 -13.41 -19.09
N HIS A 180 10.22 -14.61 -19.60
CA HIS A 180 9.49 -15.81 -19.25
C HIS A 180 9.64 -16.20 -17.77
N THR A 181 10.79 -15.98 -17.17
CA THR A 181 11.04 -16.22 -15.74
C THR A 181 10.11 -15.40 -14.86
N TYR A 182 10.00 -14.11 -15.14
CA TYR A 182 9.16 -13.20 -14.34
C TYR A 182 7.67 -13.39 -14.61
N MET A 183 7.28 -13.59 -15.88
CA MET A 183 5.87 -13.86 -16.23
C MET A 183 5.35 -15.16 -15.63
N ALA A 184 6.18 -16.21 -15.60
CA ALA A 184 5.79 -17.47 -14.94
C ALA A 184 5.64 -17.31 -13.43
N ALA A 185 6.53 -16.59 -12.77
CA ALA A 185 6.43 -16.31 -11.34
C ALA A 185 5.16 -15.52 -11.02
N GLU A 186 4.88 -14.45 -11.75
CA GLU A 186 3.69 -13.63 -11.58
C GLU A 186 2.40 -14.43 -11.81
N ALA A 187 2.36 -15.27 -12.84
CA ALA A 187 1.21 -16.12 -13.12
C ALA A 187 0.94 -17.14 -11.99
N LEU A 188 2.01 -17.75 -11.44
CA LEU A 188 1.90 -18.69 -10.32
C LEU A 188 1.44 -18.00 -9.03
N GLU A 189 2.01 -16.84 -8.71
CA GLU A 189 1.61 -16.07 -7.52
C GLU A 189 0.16 -15.56 -7.64
N LYS A 190 -0.25 -15.15 -8.84
CA LYS A 190 -1.63 -14.76 -9.13
C LYS A 190 -2.59 -15.95 -8.95
N ALA A 191 -2.26 -17.09 -9.54
CA ALA A 191 -3.08 -18.32 -9.40
C ALA A 191 -3.17 -18.75 -7.93
N GLY A 192 -2.07 -18.73 -7.19
CA GLY A 192 -2.06 -19.00 -5.75
C GLY A 192 -2.99 -18.05 -4.99
N LYS A 193 -2.95 -16.76 -5.31
CA LYS A 193 -3.84 -15.74 -4.72
C LYS A 193 -5.31 -16.02 -5.04
N GLU A 194 -5.65 -16.34 -6.29
CA GLU A 194 -7.00 -16.66 -6.74
C GLU A 194 -7.56 -17.93 -6.07
N MET A 195 -6.69 -18.91 -5.83
CA MET A 195 -7.05 -20.15 -5.15
C MET A 195 -7.00 -20.05 -3.62
N GLY A 196 -6.58 -18.92 -3.06
CA GLY A 196 -6.41 -18.74 -1.60
C GLY A 196 -5.26 -19.56 -1.01
N ILE A 197 -4.28 -19.96 -1.82
CA ILE A 197 -3.11 -20.75 -1.43
C ILE A 197 -1.90 -19.82 -1.30
N PRO A 198 -1.28 -19.69 -0.10
CA PRO A 198 -0.03 -18.94 0.05
C PRO A 198 1.08 -19.54 -0.81
N LEU A 199 1.50 -18.83 -1.86
CA LEU A 199 2.53 -19.25 -2.79
C LEU A 199 3.65 -18.20 -2.86
N LYS A 200 4.90 -18.65 -2.86
CA LYS A 200 6.10 -17.83 -3.07
C LYS A 200 6.88 -18.37 -4.27
N ALA A 201 7.22 -17.51 -5.21
CA ALA A 201 8.01 -17.87 -6.38
C ALA A 201 9.43 -17.27 -6.30
N GLU A 202 10.43 -18.15 -6.33
CA GLU A 202 11.83 -17.78 -6.59
C GLU A 202 12.03 -17.61 -8.10
N THR A 203 12.67 -16.53 -8.49
CA THR A 203 13.02 -16.27 -9.90
C THR A 203 14.53 -16.34 -10.12
N ASN A 204 14.97 -17.23 -11.00
CA ASN A 204 16.38 -17.36 -11.42
C ASN A 204 16.60 -16.62 -12.75
N GLY A 205 16.64 -15.29 -12.67
CA GLY A 205 16.80 -14.40 -13.82
C GLY A 205 18.27 -14.13 -14.20
N SER A 206 18.46 -13.34 -15.27
CA SER A 206 19.80 -12.93 -15.73
C SER A 206 20.52 -12.02 -14.74
N ALA A 207 19.78 -11.28 -13.91
CA ALA A 207 20.30 -10.42 -12.84
C ALA A 207 20.54 -11.17 -11.51
N GLY A 208 20.47 -12.50 -11.51
CA GLY A 208 20.59 -13.33 -10.32
C GLY A 208 19.24 -13.85 -9.79
N ALA A 209 19.31 -14.63 -8.72
CA ALA A 209 18.14 -15.17 -8.07
C ALA A 209 17.47 -14.10 -7.17
N LYS A 210 16.14 -13.99 -7.26
CA LYS A 210 15.33 -13.14 -6.37
C LYS A 210 14.31 -14.01 -5.63
N ASN A 211 13.83 -13.51 -4.46
CA ASN A 211 12.89 -14.23 -3.60
C ASN A 211 13.38 -15.65 -3.25
N ILE A 212 14.66 -15.82 -2.99
CA ILE A 212 15.28 -17.12 -2.73
C ILE A 212 14.51 -17.88 -1.66
N LEU A 213 14.21 -19.15 -1.94
CA LEU A 213 13.53 -20.04 -1.00
C LEU A 213 14.49 -20.45 0.11
N THR A 214 14.10 -20.16 1.33
CA THR A 214 14.90 -20.54 2.52
C THR A 214 14.70 -22.02 2.85
N LYS A 215 15.68 -22.60 3.56
CA LYS A 215 15.59 -23.99 4.01
C LYS A 215 14.34 -24.23 4.87
N LYS A 216 14.00 -23.29 5.75
CA LYS A 216 12.80 -23.36 6.59
C LYS A 216 11.51 -23.38 5.76
N GLU A 217 11.39 -22.49 4.76
CA GLU A 217 10.23 -22.48 3.86
C GLU A 217 10.08 -23.81 3.10
N ILE A 218 11.20 -24.36 2.63
CA ILE A 218 11.22 -25.66 1.93
C ILE A 218 10.78 -26.78 2.89
N GLU A 219 11.25 -26.79 4.13
CA GLU A 219 10.87 -27.79 5.14
C GLU A 219 9.37 -27.71 5.51
N GLU A 220 8.79 -26.52 5.53
CA GLU A 220 7.42 -26.27 5.97
C GLU A 220 6.38 -26.33 4.84
N CYS A 221 6.78 -26.24 3.57
CA CYS A 221 5.85 -26.24 2.44
C CYS A 221 5.22 -27.62 2.18
N ASP A 222 4.05 -27.63 1.56
CA ASP A 222 3.34 -28.85 1.14
C ASP A 222 3.82 -29.38 -0.22
N GLY A 223 4.32 -28.49 -1.10
CA GLY A 223 4.81 -28.88 -2.43
C GLY A 223 5.54 -27.75 -3.14
N ILE A 224 6.26 -28.12 -4.19
CA ILE A 224 7.13 -27.22 -4.96
C ILE A 224 6.82 -27.36 -6.45
N ILE A 225 6.64 -26.25 -7.14
CA ILE A 225 6.45 -26.19 -8.59
C ILE A 225 7.77 -25.72 -9.22
N VAL A 226 8.32 -26.48 -10.17
CA VAL A 226 9.51 -26.10 -10.91
C VAL A 226 9.14 -25.80 -12.37
N ALA A 227 8.91 -24.52 -12.66
CA ALA A 227 8.62 -24.01 -14.00
C ALA A 227 9.91 -23.47 -14.63
N ALA A 228 10.78 -24.35 -15.12
CA ALA A 228 12.11 -24.00 -15.57
C ALA A 228 12.55 -24.74 -16.84
N ASP A 229 13.00 -23.99 -17.84
CA ASP A 229 13.68 -24.50 -19.04
C ASP A 229 15.22 -24.49 -18.88
N LYS A 230 15.73 -24.29 -17.67
CA LYS A 230 17.14 -24.24 -17.29
C LYS A 230 17.34 -25.12 -16.06
N ASN A 231 18.56 -25.64 -15.89
CA ASN A 231 18.90 -26.43 -14.70
C ASN A 231 18.69 -25.62 -13.41
N VAL A 232 17.88 -26.18 -12.51
CA VAL A 232 17.64 -25.72 -11.15
C VAL A 232 18.30 -26.71 -10.18
N GLU A 233 18.83 -26.21 -9.06
CA GLU A 233 19.43 -27.04 -8.02
C GLU A 233 18.34 -27.85 -7.29
N MET A 234 18.00 -29.01 -7.87
CA MET A 234 16.91 -29.87 -7.38
C MET A 234 17.23 -30.54 -6.05
N ALA A 235 18.51 -30.76 -5.72
CA ALA A 235 18.94 -31.42 -4.48
C ALA A 235 18.41 -30.75 -3.20
N ARG A 236 18.16 -29.44 -3.23
CA ARG A 236 17.60 -28.72 -2.09
C ARG A 236 16.13 -29.03 -1.79
N PHE A 237 15.45 -29.72 -2.70
CA PHE A 237 14.05 -30.11 -2.60
C PHE A 237 13.85 -31.60 -2.27
N ASP A 238 14.95 -32.32 -1.96
CA ASP A 238 14.89 -33.74 -1.66
C ASP A 238 13.88 -34.04 -0.52
N GLY A 239 13.05 -35.06 -0.75
CA GLY A 239 11.99 -35.44 0.17
C GLY A 239 10.69 -34.61 0.07
N LYS A 240 10.57 -33.67 -0.87
CA LYS A 240 9.36 -32.87 -1.12
C LYS A 240 8.62 -33.34 -2.38
N ALA A 241 7.30 -33.10 -2.40
CA ALA A 241 6.52 -33.26 -3.63
C ALA A 241 6.92 -32.13 -4.60
N VAL A 242 7.48 -32.49 -5.74
CA VAL A 242 7.90 -31.55 -6.80
C VAL A 242 7.15 -31.87 -8.09
N ILE A 243 6.62 -30.82 -8.72
CA ILE A 243 5.89 -30.87 -9.99
C ILE A 243 6.60 -29.99 -11.01
#